data_7238a0b04b1ebebf5a1d865a218d205e
#
_entry.id   7238a0b04b1ebebf5a1d865a218d205e
#
_cell.length_a   1.000
_cell.length_b   1.000
_cell.length_c   1.000
_cell.angle_alpha   90.00
_cell.angle_beta   90.00
_cell.angle_gamma   90.00
#
_symmetry.space_group_name_H-M   'P 1'
#
loop_
_entity.id
_entity.type
_entity.pdbx_description
1 polymer ?
#
loop_
_entity_poly.entity_id
_entity_poly.type
_entity_poly.pdbx_seq_one_letter_code
_entity_poly.pdbx_strand_id
1 'polypeptide(L)'
;MSAILEGTPDKKLALVTGRAYPEQAQETAKYLGTDVLETTAYDFANGEMYVRYTEPVRGADAFVMQAHTEPINKWIMEQLIMVDAMKRASARSITVVAPFLGYSRQDKKHQGREPITARLMFDLFRSAGADRIMTVDLHAAQEQGFFDGPVDHLTAMPILLDYVRNSMPLENTTIVSPDAGRIKVSEQWAAKLGGLPLAFIHKTRDTTRPNHAEAHGIIGDVKGRDCVVVDDMIDTAGTICEAVRTLNNAGAKSVTLVATHGLLSGPAVERLRDCGAREIVLTATVPVPEEKRLPNMTVLSVAPLLAAGIRSVFESGSVSTLLNGLPEDMRPRNIYA
;
A
#
# COMPACT_ATOMS: atom_id res chain seq x y z
N MET A 1 -12.58 9.92 -25.40
CA MET A 1 -11.47 10.79 -24.95
C MET A 1 -10.18 10.16 -25.41
N SER A 2 -9.10 10.93 -25.60
CA SER A 2 -7.80 10.34 -25.92
C SER A 2 -7.23 9.64 -24.68
N ALA A 3 -6.68 8.42 -24.83
CA ALA A 3 -5.96 7.73 -23.76
C ALA A 3 -4.62 8.39 -23.39
N ILE A 4 -4.29 9.51 -24.05
CA ILE A 4 -3.09 10.32 -23.82
C ILE A 4 -3.52 11.72 -23.43
N LEU A 5 -3.19 12.13 -22.20
CA LEU A 5 -3.37 13.50 -21.74
C LEU A 5 -2.20 14.37 -22.26
N GLU A 6 -2.51 15.45 -22.94
CA GLU A 6 -1.52 16.46 -23.37
C GLU A 6 -1.39 17.54 -22.29
N GLY A 7 -0.18 17.67 -21.73
CA GLY A 7 0.13 18.70 -20.72
C GLY A 7 0.56 20.02 -21.37
N THR A 8 1.83 20.41 -21.25
CA THR A 8 2.43 21.45 -22.10
C THR A 8 2.55 20.93 -23.54
N PRO A 9 2.70 21.77 -24.57
CA PRO A 9 2.67 21.37 -25.98
C PRO A 9 3.52 20.13 -26.34
N ASP A 10 4.53 19.80 -25.53
CA ASP A 10 5.46 18.69 -25.74
C ASP A 10 5.31 17.55 -24.72
N LYS A 11 4.36 17.62 -23.76
CA LYS A 11 4.17 16.57 -22.73
C LYS A 11 2.93 15.74 -23.01
N LYS A 12 3.09 14.40 -23.04
CA LYS A 12 2.01 13.43 -23.18
C LYS A 12 2.09 12.45 -22.01
N LEU A 13 0.98 12.18 -21.33
CA LEU A 13 0.87 11.20 -20.28
C LEU A 13 0.27 9.92 -20.86
N ALA A 14 0.94 8.78 -20.65
CA ALA A 14 0.42 7.46 -20.96
C ALA A 14 0.26 6.65 -19.67
N LEU A 15 -0.96 6.43 -19.23
CA LEU A 15 -1.28 5.53 -18.12
C LEU A 15 -1.61 4.15 -18.67
N VAL A 16 -0.87 3.14 -18.24
CA VAL A 16 -1.09 1.74 -18.61
C VAL A 16 -1.23 0.88 -17.37
N THR A 17 -1.93 -0.24 -17.48
CA THR A 17 -2.10 -1.18 -16.37
C THR A 17 -1.83 -2.61 -16.81
N GLY A 18 -1.25 -3.38 -15.89
CA GLY A 18 -1.24 -4.83 -15.99
C GLY A 18 -2.58 -5.44 -15.57
N ARG A 19 -2.67 -6.76 -15.62
CA ARG A 19 -3.91 -7.54 -15.45
C ARG A 19 -4.28 -7.83 -13.99
N ALA A 20 -3.42 -7.51 -13.02
CA ALA A 20 -3.67 -7.86 -11.62
C ALA A 20 -4.80 -7.05 -10.96
N TYR A 21 -4.91 -5.75 -11.33
CA TYR A 21 -5.92 -4.85 -10.74
C TYR A 21 -6.25 -3.69 -11.69
N PRO A 22 -6.85 -3.95 -12.87
CA PRO A 22 -7.16 -2.92 -13.86
C PRO A 22 -8.16 -1.88 -13.36
N GLU A 23 -9.08 -2.24 -12.45
CA GLU A 23 -10.09 -1.34 -11.89
C GLU A 23 -9.45 -0.16 -11.15
N GLN A 24 -8.34 -0.38 -10.43
CA GLN A 24 -7.60 0.66 -9.75
C GLN A 24 -7.02 1.68 -10.72
N ALA A 25 -6.48 1.23 -11.85
CA ALA A 25 -5.95 2.12 -12.88
C ALA A 25 -7.07 2.91 -13.58
N GLN A 26 -8.21 2.27 -13.84
CA GLN A 26 -9.39 2.93 -14.42
C GLN A 26 -9.95 4.00 -13.47
N GLU A 27 -9.99 3.73 -12.17
CA GLU A 27 -10.39 4.72 -11.18
C GLU A 27 -9.39 5.88 -11.10
N THR A 28 -8.08 5.58 -11.10
CA THR A 28 -7.01 6.58 -11.12
C THR A 28 -7.10 7.47 -12.37
N ALA A 29 -7.37 6.88 -13.54
CA ALA A 29 -7.55 7.60 -14.79
C ALA A 29 -8.70 8.63 -14.73
N LYS A 30 -9.81 8.28 -14.07
CA LYS A 30 -10.95 9.20 -13.87
C LYS A 30 -10.54 10.46 -13.09
N TYR A 31 -9.74 10.32 -12.04
CA TYR A 31 -9.22 11.46 -11.28
C TYR A 31 -8.20 12.29 -12.06
N LEU A 32 -7.48 11.68 -13.00
CA LEU A 32 -6.56 12.37 -13.89
C LEU A 32 -7.28 13.06 -15.06
N GLY A 33 -8.53 12.71 -15.36
CA GLY A 33 -9.26 13.18 -16.53
C GLY A 33 -8.74 12.59 -17.84
N THR A 34 -8.24 11.35 -17.81
CA THR A 34 -7.72 10.59 -18.95
C THR A 34 -8.29 9.17 -18.97
N ASP A 35 -7.93 8.39 -19.98
CA ASP A 35 -8.24 6.98 -20.06
C ASP A 35 -6.99 6.12 -19.84
N VAL A 36 -7.17 4.85 -19.48
CA VAL A 36 -6.08 3.85 -19.46
C VAL A 36 -5.81 3.41 -20.90
N LEU A 37 -4.55 3.50 -21.33
CA LEU A 37 -4.15 3.08 -22.66
C LEU A 37 -4.29 1.56 -22.81
N GLU A 38 -4.93 1.13 -23.89
CA GLU A 38 -5.21 -0.27 -24.15
C GLU A 38 -3.92 -1.09 -24.31
N THR A 39 -3.87 -2.20 -23.57
CA THR A 39 -2.73 -3.13 -23.57
C THR A 39 -3.22 -4.53 -23.92
N THR A 40 -2.66 -5.13 -24.95
CA THR A 40 -2.86 -6.56 -25.23
C THR A 40 -1.89 -7.35 -24.36
N ALA A 41 -2.41 -8.18 -23.47
CA ALA A 41 -1.60 -9.04 -22.61
C ALA A 41 -2.26 -10.41 -22.43
N TYR A 42 -1.48 -11.48 -22.57
CA TYR A 42 -1.93 -12.87 -22.39
C TYR A 42 -0.76 -13.78 -22.02
N ASP A 43 -1.11 -14.96 -21.53
CA ASP A 43 -0.12 -16.01 -21.22
C ASP A 43 -0.07 -17.04 -22.35
N PHE A 44 1.13 -17.45 -22.73
CA PHE A 44 1.32 -18.65 -23.55
C PHE A 44 1.05 -19.92 -22.73
N ALA A 45 0.85 -21.04 -23.42
CA ALA A 45 0.55 -22.31 -22.78
C ALA A 45 1.63 -22.82 -21.79
N ASN A 46 2.88 -22.37 -21.98
CA ASN A 46 4.01 -22.68 -21.09
C ASN A 46 4.15 -21.70 -19.91
N GLY A 47 3.25 -20.70 -19.81
CA GLY A 47 3.25 -19.70 -18.74
C GLY A 47 4.07 -18.44 -19.00
N GLU A 48 4.75 -18.33 -20.16
CA GLU A 48 5.35 -17.07 -20.59
C GLU A 48 4.28 -16.03 -20.90
N MET A 49 4.60 -14.75 -20.73
CA MET A 49 3.65 -13.66 -20.94
C MET A 49 4.00 -12.84 -22.17
N TYR A 50 2.97 -12.42 -22.89
CA TYR A 50 3.06 -11.47 -24.00
C TYR A 50 2.41 -10.16 -23.60
N VAL A 51 3.07 -9.02 -23.97
CA VAL A 51 2.55 -7.67 -23.77
C VAL A 51 2.77 -6.85 -25.05
N ARG A 52 1.75 -6.08 -25.45
CA ARG A 52 1.81 -5.12 -26.54
C ARG A 52 0.91 -3.93 -26.26
N TYR A 53 1.42 -2.72 -26.51
CA TYR A 53 0.59 -1.51 -26.52
C TYR A 53 -0.04 -1.31 -27.91
N THR A 54 -1.30 -0.91 -27.93
CA THR A 54 -2.07 -0.72 -29.17
C THR A 54 -1.82 0.66 -29.79
N GLU A 55 -1.47 1.66 -28.98
CA GLU A 55 -1.21 3.03 -29.40
C GLU A 55 0.28 3.43 -29.31
N PRO A 56 0.72 4.41 -30.10
CA PRO A 56 2.09 4.92 -30.04
C PRO A 56 2.35 5.67 -28.73
N VAL A 57 3.38 5.26 -27.99
CA VAL A 57 3.80 5.87 -26.71
C VAL A 57 5.11 6.67 -26.85
N ARG A 58 5.58 6.90 -28.07
CA ARG A 58 6.82 7.64 -28.33
C ARG A 58 6.77 9.05 -27.76
N GLY A 59 7.75 9.38 -26.93
CA GLY A 59 7.89 10.68 -26.29
C GLY A 59 6.90 10.94 -25.15
N ALA A 60 6.07 9.97 -24.76
CA ALA A 60 5.18 10.09 -23.61
C ALA A 60 5.91 9.85 -22.28
N ASP A 61 5.44 10.50 -21.23
CA ASP A 61 5.72 10.10 -19.85
C ASP A 61 4.79 8.95 -19.50
N ALA A 62 5.34 7.75 -19.38
CA ALA A 62 4.60 6.52 -19.17
C ALA A 62 4.53 6.19 -17.68
N PHE A 63 3.33 5.88 -17.21
CA PHE A 63 3.05 5.38 -15.87
C PHE A 63 2.54 3.95 -15.99
N VAL A 64 3.39 3.00 -15.59
CA VAL A 64 3.14 1.56 -15.71
C VAL A 64 2.63 1.04 -14.38
N MET A 65 1.32 0.88 -14.25
CA MET A 65 0.64 0.51 -13.02
C MET A 65 0.41 -0.99 -12.92
N GLN A 66 0.73 -1.57 -11.78
CA GLN A 66 0.49 -2.99 -11.50
C GLN A 66 0.39 -3.25 -10.01
N ALA A 67 -0.59 -4.04 -9.59
CA ALA A 67 -0.67 -4.52 -8.21
C ALA A 67 0.20 -5.78 -8.03
N HIS A 68 1.06 -5.77 -7.01
CA HIS A 68 1.86 -6.95 -6.64
C HIS A 68 1.06 -7.84 -5.66
N THR A 69 -0.05 -8.40 -6.16
CA THR A 69 -0.92 -9.32 -5.42
C THR A 69 -0.57 -10.78 -5.75
N GLU A 70 -1.25 -11.73 -5.13
CA GLU A 70 -1.11 -13.16 -5.43
C GLU A 70 -1.66 -13.50 -6.83
N PRO A 71 -0.92 -14.31 -7.64
CA PRO A 71 0.45 -14.82 -7.48
C PRO A 71 1.51 -13.78 -7.81
N ILE A 72 2.22 -13.30 -6.78
CA ILE A 72 3.03 -12.08 -6.81
C ILE A 72 4.11 -12.07 -7.90
N ASN A 73 4.81 -13.19 -8.10
CA ASN A 73 5.91 -13.29 -9.07
C ASN A 73 5.42 -13.12 -10.51
N LYS A 74 4.21 -13.57 -10.81
CA LYS A 74 3.56 -13.39 -12.11
C LYS A 74 3.39 -11.91 -12.44
N TRP A 75 2.85 -11.16 -11.51
CA TRP A 75 2.51 -9.76 -11.72
C TRP A 75 3.73 -8.84 -11.72
N ILE A 76 4.75 -9.17 -10.94
CA ILE A 76 6.04 -8.48 -11.01
C ILE A 76 6.68 -8.71 -12.38
N MET A 77 6.70 -9.96 -12.88
CA MET A 77 7.25 -10.26 -14.19
C MET A 77 6.48 -9.55 -15.30
N GLU A 78 5.15 -9.53 -15.25
CA GLU A 78 4.33 -8.79 -16.21
C GLU A 78 4.70 -7.31 -16.22
N GLN A 79 4.84 -6.67 -15.06
CA GLN A 79 5.21 -5.26 -14.99
C GLN A 79 6.61 -4.99 -15.54
N LEU A 80 7.58 -5.89 -15.31
CA LEU A 80 8.91 -5.79 -15.90
C LEU A 80 8.86 -5.84 -17.43
N ILE A 81 8.07 -6.75 -18.00
CA ILE A 81 7.85 -6.87 -19.45
C ILE A 81 7.18 -5.61 -20.00
N MET A 82 6.19 -5.06 -19.29
CA MET A 82 5.51 -3.81 -19.64
C MET A 82 6.50 -2.64 -19.69
N VAL A 83 7.41 -2.53 -18.72
CA VAL A 83 8.45 -1.49 -18.64
C VAL A 83 9.42 -1.63 -19.83
N ASP A 84 9.90 -2.84 -20.13
CA ASP A 84 10.77 -3.07 -21.29
C ASP A 84 10.08 -2.71 -22.61
N ALA A 85 8.80 -3.05 -22.75
CA ALA A 85 8.01 -2.68 -23.93
C ALA A 85 7.89 -1.14 -24.08
N MET A 86 7.67 -0.38 -22.99
CA MET A 86 7.67 1.09 -23.02
C MET A 86 9.02 1.67 -23.45
N LYS A 87 10.10 1.13 -22.91
CA LYS A 87 11.47 1.53 -23.27
C LYS A 87 11.73 1.33 -24.78
N ARG A 88 11.36 0.15 -25.32
CA ARG A 88 11.53 -0.17 -26.74
C ARG A 88 10.59 0.64 -27.63
N ALA A 89 9.45 1.05 -27.13
CA ALA A 89 8.51 1.92 -27.84
C ALA A 89 8.91 3.41 -27.76
N SER A 90 10.07 3.74 -27.17
CA SER A 90 10.63 5.09 -27.05
C SER A 90 9.79 6.06 -26.20
N ALA A 91 9.20 5.59 -25.10
CA ALA A 91 8.67 6.48 -24.06
C ALA A 91 9.78 7.44 -23.60
N ARG A 92 9.40 8.67 -23.24
CA ARG A 92 10.35 9.69 -22.78
C ARG A 92 10.86 9.40 -21.37
N SER A 93 9.95 9.01 -20.50
CA SER A 93 10.24 8.57 -19.13
C SER A 93 9.29 7.44 -18.75
N ILE A 94 9.74 6.56 -17.87
CA ILE A 94 8.96 5.40 -17.44
C ILE A 94 8.92 5.39 -15.91
N THR A 95 7.73 5.62 -15.36
CA THR A 95 7.44 5.49 -13.93
C THR A 95 6.73 4.18 -13.66
N VAL A 96 7.36 3.31 -12.85
CA VAL A 96 6.70 2.13 -12.28
C VAL A 96 5.77 2.60 -11.17
N VAL A 97 4.48 2.26 -11.25
CA VAL A 97 3.51 2.53 -10.19
C VAL A 97 3.09 1.19 -9.58
N ALA A 98 3.62 0.89 -8.41
CA ALA A 98 3.30 -0.31 -7.63
C ALA A 98 2.77 0.13 -6.27
N PRO A 99 1.43 0.27 -6.09
CA PRO A 99 0.87 0.76 -4.83
C PRO A 99 1.31 -0.06 -3.62
N PHE A 100 1.35 -1.38 -3.74
CA PHE A 100 2.12 -2.26 -2.86
C PHE A 100 3.33 -2.78 -3.61
N LEU A 101 4.53 -2.53 -3.09
CA LEU A 101 5.76 -3.06 -3.66
C LEU A 101 6.08 -4.43 -3.06
N GLY A 102 6.03 -5.45 -3.90
CA GLY A 102 6.35 -6.80 -3.46
C GLY A 102 7.79 -6.94 -2.97
N TYR A 103 8.01 -7.90 -2.06
CA TYR A 103 9.31 -8.16 -1.40
C TYR A 103 9.84 -7.07 -0.47
N SER A 104 9.11 -5.98 -0.23
CA SER A 104 9.49 -4.88 0.65
C SER A 104 9.87 -5.35 2.08
N ARG A 105 9.29 -6.46 2.60
CA ARG A 105 9.67 -7.05 3.89
C ARG A 105 11.07 -7.70 3.94
N GLN A 106 11.72 -7.85 2.78
CA GLN A 106 13.07 -8.43 2.67
C GLN A 106 14.10 -7.33 2.42
N ASP A 107 14.03 -6.25 3.23
CA ASP A 107 14.84 -5.03 3.14
C ASP A 107 16.25 -5.19 3.75
N LYS A 108 16.44 -6.22 4.55
CA LYS A 108 17.71 -6.52 5.25
C LYS A 108 17.88 -8.01 5.47
N LYS A 109 19.10 -8.40 5.84
CA LYS A 109 19.39 -9.76 6.30
C LYS A 109 19.06 -9.89 7.78
N HIS A 110 18.27 -10.89 8.13
CA HIS A 110 18.00 -11.30 9.52
C HIS A 110 18.98 -12.36 10.00
N GLN A 111 19.47 -13.17 9.06
CA GLN A 111 20.46 -14.22 9.31
C GLN A 111 21.55 -14.20 8.23
N GLY A 112 22.64 -14.89 8.46
CA GLY A 112 23.69 -15.06 7.47
C GLY A 112 23.19 -15.77 6.21
N ARG A 113 23.71 -15.37 5.03
CA ARG A 113 23.43 -15.98 3.70
C ARG A 113 22.05 -15.70 3.13
N GLU A 114 21.27 -14.81 3.73
CA GLU A 114 20.00 -14.35 3.17
C GLU A 114 20.24 -13.29 2.07
N PRO A 115 19.33 -13.21 1.07
CA PRO A 115 19.32 -12.11 0.11
C PRO A 115 18.79 -10.82 0.75
N ILE A 116 18.92 -9.70 0.04
CA ILE A 116 18.15 -8.47 0.24
C ILE A 116 17.27 -8.34 -1.00
N THR A 117 16.12 -9.04 -0.98
CA THR A 117 15.29 -9.18 -2.19
C THR A 117 14.59 -7.88 -2.56
N ALA A 118 14.29 -7.00 -1.59
CA ALA A 118 13.79 -5.66 -1.86
C ALA A 118 14.75 -4.91 -2.82
N ARG A 119 16.05 -4.90 -2.54
CA ARG A 119 17.06 -4.29 -3.41
C ARG A 119 17.05 -4.92 -4.80
N LEU A 120 16.98 -6.24 -4.90
CA LEU A 120 16.93 -6.94 -6.18
C LEU A 120 15.73 -6.48 -7.03
N MET A 121 14.56 -6.25 -6.42
CA MET A 121 13.38 -5.76 -7.14
C MET A 121 13.62 -4.38 -7.76
N PHE A 122 14.20 -3.46 -7.00
CA PHE A 122 14.57 -2.14 -7.52
C PHE A 122 15.55 -2.23 -8.69
N ASP A 123 16.57 -3.10 -8.57
CA ASP A 123 17.57 -3.31 -9.62
C ASP A 123 16.94 -3.92 -10.90
N LEU A 124 15.99 -4.84 -10.77
CA LEU A 124 15.27 -5.41 -11.90
C LEU A 124 14.43 -4.36 -12.64
N PHE A 125 13.69 -3.51 -11.94
CA PHE A 125 12.93 -2.42 -12.55
C PHE A 125 13.87 -1.43 -13.26
N ARG A 126 15.01 -1.09 -12.65
CA ARG A 126 16.02 -0.23 -13.29
C ARG A 126 16.56 -0.85 -14.56
N SER A 127 16.89 -2.13 -14.53
CA SER A 127 17.40 -2.89 -15.69
C SER A 127 16.36 -2.97 -16.81
N ALA A 128 15.09 -3.16 -16.48
CA ALA A 128 13.99 -3.15 -17.44
C ALA A 128 13.82 -1.78 -18.12
N GLY A 129 14.19 -0.69 -17.46
CA GLY A 129 14.17 0.66 -18.04
C GLY A 129 13.34 1.67 -17.27
N ALA A 130 12.97 1.38 -16.02
CA ALA A 130 12.30 2.34 -15.16
C ALA A 130 13.24 3.51 -14.81
N ASP A 131 12.73 4.74 -14.94
CA ASP A 131 13.40 5.96 -14.53
C ASP A 131 13.01 6.39 -13.13
N ARG A 132 11.84 5.94 -12.65
CA ARG A 132 11.22 6.33 -11.38
C ARG A 132 10.36 5.20 -10.84
N ILE A 133 10.22 5.12 -9.53
CA ILE A 133 9.26 4.22 -8.88
C ILE A 133 8.31 5.05 -7.99
N MET A 134 7.02 4.76 -8.08
CA MET A 134 5.99 5.33 -7.21
C MET A 134 5.31 4.19 -6.44
N THR A 135 5.24 4.30 -5.13
CA THR A 135 4.66 3.29 -4.25
C THR A 135 4.00 3.92 -3.03
N VAL A 136 3.18 3.16 -2.30
CA VAL A 136 2.50 3.63 -1.09
C VAL A 136 3.02 2.84 0.10
N ASP A 137 3.34 3.53 1.20
CA ASP A 137 3.74 2.97 2.50
C ASP A 137 4.69 1.76 2.41
N LEU A 138 5.94 2.00 1.99
CA LEU A 138 7.02 1.00 2.04
C LEU A 138 7.15 0.42 3.46
N HIS A 139 7.43 -0.86 3.55
CA HIS A 139 7.67 -1.52 4.84
C HIS A 139 8.77 -0.85 5.65
N ALA A 140 9.82 -0.40 4.97
CA ALA A 140 10.90 0.36 5.55
C ALA A 140 11.24 1.57 4.67
N ALA A 141 11.11 2.78 5.20
CA ALA A 141 11.30 4.02 4.43
C ALA A 141 12.70 4.14 3.78
N GLN A 142 13.71 3.50 4.35
CA GLN A 142 15.07 3.47 3.80
C GLN A 142 15.19 2.71 2.47
N GLU A 143 14.20 1.91 2.08
CA GLU A 143 14.16 1.23 0.77
C GLU A 143 14.18 2.22 -0.40
N GLN A 144 13.76 3.48 -0.18
CA GLN A 144 13.91 4.56 -1.17
C GLN A 144 15.34 4.71 -1.67
N GLY A 145 16.35 4.36 -0.85
CA GLY A 145 17.75 4.36 -1.23
C GLY A 145 18.19 3.14 -2.04
N PHE A 146 17.31 2.17 -2.31
CA PHE A 146 17.66 0.98 -3.09
C PHE A 146 17.53 1.19 -4.60
N PHE A 147 16.78 2.17 -5.04
CA PHE A 147 16.64 2.50 -6.44
C PHE A 147 17.66 3.57 -6.84
N ASP A 148 18.35 3.34 -7.96
CA ASP A 148 19.24 4.34 -8.56
C ASP A 148 18.43 5.31 -9.42
N GLY A 149 17.67 6.16 -8.75
CA GLY A 149 16.72 7.11 -9.33
C GLY A 149 15.70 7.59 -8.29
N PRO A 150 14.75 8.44 -8.69
CA PRO A 150 13.70 8.92 -7.79
C PRO A 150 12.74 7.81 -7.35
N VAL A 151 12.40 7.81 -6.06
CA VAL A 151 11.33 6.99 -5.50
C VAL A 151 10.31 7.91 -4.85
N ASP A 152 9.10 7.96 -5.41
CA ASP A 152 7.99 8.68 -4.82
C ASP A 152 7.28 7.76 -3.82
N HIS A 153 7.65 7.90 -2.56
CA HIS A 153 7.05 7.15 -1.46
C HIS A 153 5.83 7.91 -0.94
N LEU A 154 4.65 7.57 -1.46
CA LEU A 154 3.37 8.10 -1.01
C LEU A 154 2.98 7.46 0.32
N THR A 155 2.01 8.07 1.02
CA THR A 155 1.42 7.48 2.23
C THR A 155 -0.10 7.53 2.17
N ALA A 156 -0.75 6.42 2.55
CA ALA A 156 -2.19 6.34 2.70
C ALA A 156 -2.68 6.93 4.05
N MET A 157 -1.75 7.29 4.94
CA MET A 157 -2.08 7.82 6.26
C MET A 157 -3.14 8.94 6.24
N PRO A 158 -3.10 9.96 5.36
CA PRO A 158 -4.13 11.00 5.34
C PRO A 158 -5.53 10.45 5.05
N ILE A 159 -5.66 9.47 4.16
CA ILE A 159 -6.94 8.83 3.81
C ILE A 159 -7.48 8.05 5.02
N LEU A 160 -6.63 7.26 5.64
CA LEU A 160 -6.97 6.44 6.81
C LEU A 160 -7.30 7.30 8.02
N LEU A 161 -6.57 8.39 8.27
CA LEU A 161 -6.85 9.36 9.33
C LEU A 161 -8.20 10.04 9.16
N ASP A 162 -8.52 10.43 7.91
CA ASP A 162 -9.80 11.05 7.59
C ASP A 162 -10.97 10.11 7.88
N TYR A 163 -10.83 8.84 7.49
CA TYR A 163 -11.79 7.80 7.82
C TYR A 163 -11.98 7.67 9.34
N VAL A 164 -10.90 7.50 10.11
CA VAL A 164 -10.95 7.33 11.57
C VAL A 164 -11.60 8.53 12.25
N ARG A 165 -11.30 9.77 11.82
CA ARG A 165 -11.93 10.98 12.36
C ARG A 165 -13.43 11.01 12.18
N ASN A 166 -13.92 10.48 11.05
CA ASN A 166 -15.34 10.56 10.69
C ASN A 166 -16.16 9.34 11.15
N SER A 167 -15.50 8.21 11.46
CA SER A 167 -16.17 6.95 11.78
C SER A 167 -16.25 6.62 13.27
N MET A 168 -15.48 7.32 14.13
CA MET A 168 -15.47 7.03 15.57
C MET A 168 -15.24 8.28 16.45
N PRO A 169 -15.79 8.29 17.69
CA PRO A 169 -15.50 9.32 18.67
C PRO A 169 -14.06 9.21 19.15
N LEU A 170 -13.30 10.32 19.06
CA LEU A 170 -11.88 10.34 19.43
C LEU A 170 -11.62 10.55 20.94
N GLU A 171 -12.57 11.07 21.69
CA GLU A 171 -12.38 11.45 23.11
C GLU A 171 -11.93 10.28 23.99
N ASN A 172 -12.38 9.05 23.68
CA ASN A 172 -12.02 7.85 24.41
C ASN A 172 -11.14 6.89 23.61
N THR A 173 -10.43 7.40 22.59
CA THR A 173 -9.62 6.58 21.71
C THR A 173 -8.17 6.54 22.14
N THR A 174 -7.52 5.37 22.02
CA THR A 174 -6.08 5.14 22.17
C THR A 174 -5.53 4.56 20.88
N ILE A 175 -4.45 5.15 20.36
CA ILE A 175 -3.71 4.57 19.23
C ILE A 175 -2.77 3.49 19.78
N VAL A 176 -2.74 2.34 19.11
CA VAL A 176 -1.96 1.18 19.56
C VAL A 176 -0.98 0.74 18.51
N SER A 177 0.29 0.61 18.90
CA SER A 177 1.30 -0.05 18.10
C SER A 177 1.26 -1.57 18.36
N PRO A 178 1.15 -2.43 17.34
CA PRO A 178 1.11 -3.88 17.52
C PRO A 178 2.46 -4.46 17.96
N ASP A 179 3.56 -3.72 17.76
CA ASP A 179 4.90 -4.10 18.18
C ASP A 179 5.83 -2.87 18.32
N ALA A 180 7.07 -3.11 18.76
CA ALA A 180 8.06 -2.04 18.96
C ALA A 180 8.52 -1.37 17.65
N GLY A 181 8.41 -2.05 16.51
CA GLY A 181 8.84 -1.53 15.20
C GLY A 181 7.93 -0.43 14.66
N ARG A 182 6.67 -0.39 15.10
CA ARG A 182 5.65 0.55 14.60
C ARG A 182 5.37 1.73 15.53
N ILE A 183 6.07 1.86 16.65
CA ILE A 183 5.84 2.93 17.64
C ILE A 183 5.90 4.32 16.99
N LYS A 184 6.91 4.61 16.17
CA LYS A 184 7.06 5.92 15.52
C LYS A 184 5.89 6.26 14.59
N VAL A 185 5.36 5.30 13.87
CA VAL A 185 4.18 5.48 13.01
C VAL A 185 2.96 5.75 13.87
N SER A 186 2.77 4.98 14.95
CA SER A 186 1.67 5.17 15.89
C SER A 186 1.72 6.51 16.61
N GLU A 187 2.91 7.02 16.95
CA GLU A 187 3.11 8.38 17.48
C GLU A 187 2.65 9.45 16.48
N GLN A 188 2.97 9.29 15.19
CA GLN A 188 2.51 10.22 14.15
C GLN A 188 0.98 10.21 14.01
N TRP A 189 0.37 9.02 14.09
CA TRP A 189 -1.08 8.86 14.10
C TRP A 189 -1.72 9.59 15.30
N ALA A 190 -1.22 9.32 16.50
CA ALA A 190 -1.71 9.95 17.72
C ALA A 190 -1.62 11.49 17.64
N ALA A 191 -0.46 12.01 17.21
CA ALA A 191 -0.25 13.45 17.04
C ALA A 191 -1.21 14.07 16.01
N LYS A 192 -1.38 13.44 14.84
CA LYS A 192 -2.26 13.93 13.77
C LYS A 192 -3.75 13.85 14.12
N LEU A 193 -4.14 12.98 15.06
CA LEU A 193 -5.51 12.88 15.59
C LEU A 193 -5.75 13.76 16.82
N GLY A 194 -4.92 14.76 17.07
CA GLY A 194 -5.11 15.73 18.15
C GLY A 194 -4.38 15.38 19.44
N GLY A 195 -3.34 14.57 19.41
CA GLY A 195 -2.57 14.18 20.58
C GLY A 195 -3.21 13.06 21.39
N LEU A 196 -3.82 12.09 20.73
CA LEU A 196 -4.45 10.95 21.40
C LEU A 196 -3.44 10.15 22.23
N PRO A 197 -3.88 9.45 23.29
CA PRO A 197 -3.05 8.51 24.04
C PRO A 197 -2.46 7.44 23.13
N LEU A 198 -1.23 7.02 23.46
CA LEU A 198 -0.51 5.95 22.77
C LEU A 198 -0.33 4.76 23.71
N ALA A 199 -0.55 3.57 23.18
CA ALA A 199 -0.17 2.32 23.82
C ALA A 199 0.62 1.45 22.84
N PHE A 200 1.40 0.51 23.35
CA PHE A 200 2.07 -0.47 22.50
C PHE A 200 2.13 -1.84 23.18
N ILE A 201 2.12 -2.88 22.36
CA ILE A 201 2.19 -4.26 22.79
C ILE A 201 3.65 -4.68 22.80
N HIS A 202 4.14 -5.05 23.96
CA HIS A 202 5.49 -5.54 24.17
C HIS A 202 5.49 -7.06 24.27
N LYS A 203 6.24 -7.72 23.36
CA LYS A 203 6.45 -9.15 23.37
C LYS A 203 7.68 -9.49 24.23
N THR A 204 7.46 -10.14 25.36
CA THR A 204 8.54 -10.67 26.16
C THR A 204 8.72 -12.16 25.82
N ARG A 205 9.85 -12.51 25.24
CA ARG A 205 10.24 -13.94 25.10
C ARG A 205 10.90 -14.37 26.39
N ASP A 206 10.36 -15.37 27.06
CA ASP A 206 11.09 -16.06 28.14
C ASP A 206 12.23 -16.87 27.50
N THR A 207 13.43 -16.27 27.47
CA THR A 207 14.62 -16.91 26.93
C THR A 207 15.13 -18.08 27.79
N THR A 208 14.54 -18.29 28.98
CA THR A 208 14.99 -19.33 29.94
C THR A 208 14.25 -20.66 29.79
N ARG A 209 13.12 -20.70 29.07
CA ARG A 209 12.32 -21.91 28.89
C ARG A 209 11.90 -22.10 27.44
N PRO A 210 12.50 -23.04 26.68
CA PRO A 210 12.02 -23.42 25.36
C PRO A 210 10.56 -23.90 25.43
N ASN A 211 9.67 -23.36 24.59
CA ASN A 211 8.24 -23.70 24.52
C ASN A 211 7.30 -23.11 25.59
N HIS A 212 7.70 -22.07 26.35
CA HIS A 212 6.75 -21.32 27.16
C HIS A 212 6.10 -20.17 26.37
N ALA A 213 4.80 -19.97 26.63
CA ALA A 213 3.96 -18.94 25.97
C ALA A 213 4.61 -17.54 26.04
N GLU A 214 4.56 -16.81 24.93
CA GLU A 214 4.95 -15.41 24.88
C GLU A 214 4.02 -14.61 25.80
N ALA A 215 4.57 -13.97 26.83
CA ALA A 215 3.81 -13.03 27.64
C ALA A 215 3.76 -11.68 26.88
N HIS A 216 2.56 -11.22 26.55
CA HIS A 216 2.36 -9.90 25.96
C HIS A 216 2.02 -8.90 27.07
N GLY A 217 2.89 -7.92 27.28
CA GLY A 217 2.64 -6.76 28.14
C GLY A 217 2.08 -5.60 27.30
N ILE A 218 1.17 -4.82 27.85
CA ILE A 218 0.72 -3.56 27.25
C ILE A 218 1.34 -2.43 28.06
N ILE A 219 1.94 -1.48 27.35
CA ILE A 219 2.40 -0.22 27.94
C ILE A 219 1.50 0.88 27.40
N GLY A 220 0.86 1.63 28.29
CA GLY A 220 -0.17 2.61 27.99
C GLY A 220 -1.55 2.20 28.49
N ASP A 221 -2.51 3.14 28.45
CA ASP A 221 -3.87 2.93 28.96
C ASP A 221 -4.81 2.48 27.84
N VAL A 222 -5.41 1.30 28.01
CA VAL A 222 -6.35 0.69 27.05
C VAL A 222 -7.67 0.25 27.70
N LYS A 223 -7.74 0.21 29.05
CA LYS A 223 -8.91 -0.30 29.74
C LYS A 223 -10.10 0.64 29.57
N GLY A 224 -11.22 0.09 29.07
CA GLY A 224 -12.43 0.84 28.80
C GLY A 224 -12.34 1.80 27.60
N ARG A 225 -11.26 1.77 26.82
CA ARG A 225 -11.00 2.66 25.69
C ARG A 225 -11.28 1.99 24.34
N ASP A 226 -11.61 2.79 23.37
CA ASP A 226 -11.67 2.38 21.97
C ASP A 226 -10.24 2.38 21.39
N CYS A 227 -9.70 1.22 21.05
CA CYS A 227 -8.32 1.05 20.60
C CYS A 227 -8.25 1.01 19.08
N VAL A 228 -7.36 1.80 18.48
CA VAL A 228 -7.04 1.77 17.04
C VAL A 228 -5.64 1.21 16.86
N VAL A 229 -5.54 -0.02 16.38
CA VAL A 229 -4.26 -0.68 16.06
C VAL A 229 -3.86 -0.30 14.65
N VAL A 230 -2.67 0.29 14.48
CA VAL A 230 -2.17 0.75 13.18
C VAL A 230 -0.95 -0.05 12.74
N ASP A 231 -0.99 -0.52 11.49
CA ASP A 231 0.12 -1.26 10.87
C ASP A 231 0.27 -0.85 9.40
N ASP A 232 1.36 -1.27 8.74
CA ASP A 232 1.53 -1.08 7.29
C ASP A 232 0.74 -2.12 6.50
N MET A 233 0.66 -3.37 6.98
CA MET A 233 -0.01 -4.43 6.24
C MET A 233 -0.63 -5.50 7.12
N ILE A 234 -1.69 -6.12 6.61
CA ILE A 234 -2.25 -7.37 7.12
C ILE A 234 -2.00 -8.46 6.08
N ASP A 235 -1.05 -9.35 6.37
CA ASP A 235 -0.73 -10.50 5.51
C ASP A 235 -1.46 -11.75 6.00
N THR A 236 -0.88 -12.56 6.86
CA THR A 236 -1.52 -13.76 7.42
C THR A 236 -2.39 -13.50 8.64
N ALA A 237 -2.47 -12.25 9.08
CA ALA A 237 -3.22 -11.75 10.23
C ALA A 237 -2.82 -12.33 11.60
N GLY A 238 -1.75 -13.13 11.71
CA GLY A 238 -1.36 -13.75 12.98
C GLY A 238 -1.07 -12.71 14.07
N THR A 239 -0.11 -11.83 13.81
CA THR A 239 0.34 -10.79 14.77
C THR A 239 -0.76 -9.83 15.16
N ILE A 240 -1.55 -9.36 14.17
CA ILE A 240 -2.56 -8.34 14.42
C ILE A 240 -3.77 -8.92 15.19
N CYS A 241 -4.15 -10.17 14.92
CA CYS A 241 -5.19 -10.86 15.69
C CYS A 241 -4.76 -11.16 17.11
N GLU A 242 -3.49 -11.46 17.34
CA GLU A 242 -2.93 -11.60 18.69
C GLU A 242 -2.98 -10.28 19.44
N ALA A 243 -2.67 -9.17 18.77
CA ALA A 243 -2.81 -7.82 19.35
C ALA A 243 -4.26 -7.53 19.77
N VAL A 244 -5.25 -7.86 18.92
CA VAL A 244 -6.68 -7.71 19.27
C VAL A 244 -7.04 -8.51 20.52
N ARG A 245 -6.66 -9.79 20.59
CA ARG A 245 -6.95 -10.63 21.77
C ARG A 245 -6.30 -10.08 23.03
N THR A 246 -5.06 -9.62 22.94
CA THR A 246 -4.32 -9.02 24.07
C THR A 246 -5.03 -7.77 24.58
N LEU A 247 -5.50 -6.90 23.70
CA LEU A 247 -6.24 -5.68 24.04
C LEU A 247 -7.60 -5.99 24.65
N ASN A 248 -8.35 -6.93 24.07
CA ASN A 248 -9.65 -7.35 24.62
C ASN A 248 -9.50 -7.94 26.01
N ASN A 249 -8.48 -8.78 26.23
CA ASN A 249 -8.18 -9.37 27.55
C ASN A 249 -7.75 -8.31 28.58
N ALA A 250 -7.14 -7.23 28.14
CA ALA A 250 -6.80 -6.07 28.98
C ALA A 250 -7.98 -5.14 29.27
N GLY A 251 -9.16 -5.46 28.75
CA GLY A 251 -10.39 -4.71 28.98
C GLY A 251 -10.59 -3.51 28.06
N ALA A 252 -10.02 -3.52 26.86
CA ALA A 252 -10.37 -2.56 25.82
C ALA A 252 -11.88 -2.62 25.54
N LYS A 253 -12.51 -1.47 25.30
CA LYS A 253 -13.95 -1.39 24.99
C LYS A 253 -14.24 -1.88 23.57
N SER A 254 -13.38 -1.56 22.65
CA SER A 254 -13.40 -2.05 21.25
C SER A 254 -12.02 -1.98 20.63
N VAL A 255 -11.78 -2.76 19.56
CA VAL A 255 -10.53 -2.72 18.81
C VAL A 255 -10.84 -2.57 17.32
N THR A 256 -10.36 -1.51 16.70
CA THR A 256 -10.37 -1.28 15.25
C THR A 256 -8.96 -1.51 14.69
N LEU A 257 -8.86 -2.29 13.62
CA LEU A 257 -7.61 -2.53 12.90
C LEU A 257 -7.53 -1.58 11.70
N VAL A 258 -6.40 -0.94 11.52
CA VAL A 258 -6.15 -0.05 10.38
C VAL A 258 -4.82 -0.40 9.75
N ALA A 259 -4.84 -0.73 8.46
CA ALA A 259 -3.62 -1.00 7.71
C ALA A 259 -3.71 -0.50 6.26
N THR A 260 -2.56 -0.13 5.70
CA THR A 260 -2.49 0.28 4.30
C THR A 260 -2.71 -0.91 3.37
N HIS A 261 -1.95 -1.99 3.54
CA HIS A 261 -1.97 -3.12 2.61
C HIS A 261 -2.74 -4.32 3.16
N GLY A 262 -3.86 -4.65 2.53
CA GLY A 262 -4.63 -5.85 2.84
C GLY A 262 -4.24 -7.03 1.95
N LEU A 263 -3.12 -7.70 2.23
CA LEU A 263 -2.67 -8.85 1.44
C LEU A 263 -3.56 -10.07 1.67
N LEU A 264 -4.03 -10.26 2.89
CA LEU A 264 -4.98 -11.28 3.30
C LEU A 264 -4.62 -12.69 2.80
N SER A 265 -3.35 -13.07 3.03
CA SER A 265 -2.79 -14.34 2.55
C SER A 265 -3.15 -15.52 3.46
N GLY A 266 -3.32 -16.69 2.86
CA GLY A 266 -3.55 -17.93 3.58
C GLY A 266 -4.73 -17.86 4.57
N PRO A 267 -4.53 -18.12 5.88
CA PRO A 267 -5.62 -18.18 6.87
C PRO A 267 -6.08 -16.79 7.38
N ALA A 268 -5.69 -15.68 6.72
CA ALA A 268 -5.93 -14.32 7.24
C ALA A 268 -7.41 -14.03 7.47
N VAL A 269 -8.26 -14.35 6.51
CA VAL A 269 -9.70 -14.05 6.58
C VAL A 269 -10.39 -14.81 7.73
N GLU A 270 -10.04 -16.07 7.92
CA GLU A 270 -10.56 -16.89 9.06
C GLU A 270 -10.12 -16.29 10.38
N ARG A 271 -8.82 -15.97 10.51
CA ARG A 271 -8.27 -15.36 11.72
C ARG A 271 -8.93 -14.02 12.05
N LEU A 272 -9.12 -13.17 11.05
CA LEU A 272 -9.75 -11.85 11.22
C LEU A 272 -11.23 -11.96 11.62
N ARG A 273 -11.95 -12.95 11.07
CA ARG A 273 -13.34 -13.22 11.45
C ARG A 273 -13.47 -13.53 12.94
N ASP A 274 -12.51 -14.28 13.50
CA ASP A 274 -12.57 -14.82 14.85
C ASP A 274 -11.76 -14.02 15.88
N CYS A 275 -11.04 -12.98 15.46
CA CYS A 275 -10.16 -12.25 16.37
C CYS A 275 -10.88 -11.31 17.33
N GLY A 276 -12.13 -10.93 17.06
CA GLY A 276 -12.90 -10.02 17.90
C GLY A 276 -12.62 -8.55 17.63
N ALA A 277 -12.09 -8.20 16.46
CA ALA A 277 -12.00 -6.82 16.02
C ALA A 277 -13.39 -6.25 15.70
N ARG A 278 -13.68 -5.04 16.18
CA ARG A 278 -14.90 -4.30 15.85
C ARG A 278 -14.97 -3.97 14.37
N GLU A 279 -13.86 -3.52 13.81
CA GLU A 279 -13.75 -3.08 12.44
C GLU A 279 -12.33 -3.30 11.89
N ILE A 280 -12.23 -3.53 10.59
CA ILE A 280 -10.99 -3.70 9.86
C ILE A 280 -10.99 -2.69 8.71
N VAL A 281 -10.08 -1.75 8.73
CA VAL A 281 -9.95 -0.69 7.71
C VAL A 281 -8.69 -0.92 6.91
N LEU A 282 -8.85 -1.11 5.63
CA LEU A 282 -7.76 -1.35 4.68
C LEU A 282 -7.81 -0.31 3.56
N THR A 283 -6.74 -0.23 2.78
CA THR A 283 -6.78 0.49 1.52
C THR A 283 -6.64 -0.45 0.32
N ALA A 284 -7.18 -0.03 -0.81
CA ALA A 284 -7.18 -0.78 -2.05
C ALA A 284 -5.84 -0.71 -2.81
N THR A 285 -4.71 -0.78 -2.11
CA THR A 285 -3.37 -0.86 -2.73
C THR A 285 -3.14 -2.18 -3.46
N VAL A 286 -3.85 -3.22 -3.04
CA VAL A 286 -4.02 -4.50 -3.73
C VAL A 286 -5.52 -4.83 -3.78
N PRO A 287 -5.98 -5.64 -4.74
CA PRO A 287 -7.38 -6.02 -4.78
C PRO A 287 -7.78 -6.84 -3.55
N VAL A 288 -8.92 -6.52 -2.96
CA VAL A 288 -9.58 -7.33 -1.93
C VAL A 288 -10.83 -7.92 -2.56
N PRO A 289 -10.76 -9.16 -3.08
CA PRO A 289 -11.87 -9.79 -3.76
C PRO A 289 -13.03 -10.08 -2.78
N GLU A 290 -14.24 -10.21 -3.32
CA GLU A 290 -15.47 -10.34 -2.51
C GLU A 290 -15.43 -11.49 -1.51
N GLU A 291 -14.85 -12.61 -1.91
CA GLU A 291 -14.70 -13.79 -1.03
C GLU A 291 -13.76 -13.58 0.18
N LYS A 292 -12.91 -12.55 0.13
CA LYS A 292 -12.05 -12.15 1.25
C LYS A 292 -12.65 -11.03 2.11
N ARG A 293 -13.76 -10.42 1.69
CA ARG A 293 -14.40 -9.34 2.45
C ARG A 293 -15.19 -9.87 3.63
N LEU A 294 -15.00 -9.25 4.77
CA LEU A 294 -15.78 -9.51 5.98
C LEU A 294 -16.82 -8.39 6.18
N PRO A 295 -17.97 -8.67 6.83
CA PRO A 295 -19.02 -7.66 7.05
C PRO A 295 -18.56 -6.42 7.82
N ASN A 296 -17.50 -6.55 8.63
CA ASN A 296 -16.87 -5.47 9.38
C ASN A 296 -15.58 -4.95 8.73
N MET A 297 -15.40 -5.16 7.43
CA MET A 297 -14.23 -4.70 6.69
C MET A 297 -14.60 -3.56 5.77
N THR A 298 -13.86 -2.46 5.89
CA THR A 298 -13.93 -1.29 5.01
C THR A 298 -12.66 -1.20 4.19
N VAL A 299 -12.80 -1.05 2.86
CA VAL A 299 -11.67 -0.93 1.93
C VAL A 299 -11.75 0.42 1.24
N LEU A 300 -10.78 1.30 1.55
CA LEU A 300 -10.73 2.67 1.03
C LEU A 300 -9.92 2.75 -0.26
N SER A 301 -10.41 3.48 -1.24
CA SER A 301 -9.68 3.70 -2.49
C SER A 301 -8.42 4.54 -2.28
N VAL A 302 -7.32 4.15 -2.94
CA VAL A 302 -6.10 4.95 -3.05
C VAL A 302 -5.94 5.59 -4.43
N ALA A 303 -6.89 5.41 -5.33
CA ALA A 303 -6.85 6.00 -6.66
C ALA A 303 -6.69 7.54 -6.66
N PRO A 304 -7.36 8.31 -5.76
CA PRO A 304 -7.12 9.74 -5.65
C PRO A 304 -5.67 10.09 -5.28
N LEU A 305 -5.05 9.31 -4.38
CA LEU A 305 -3.65 9.50 -3.97
C LEU A 305 -2.69 9.20 -5.13
N LEU A 306 -2.92 8.11 -5.83
CA LEU A 306 -2.11 7.72 -7.00
C LEU A 306 -2.25 8.76 -8.11
N ALA A 307 -3.46 9.22 -8.40
CA ALA A 307 -3.71 10.27 -9.38
C ALA A 307 -3.00 11.58 -9.02
N ALA A 308 -3.08 12.00 -7.75
CA ALA A 308 -2.37 13.20 -7.28
C ALA A 308 -0.85 13.06 -7.40
N GLY A 309 -0.30 11.87 -7.07
CA GLY A 309 1.12 11.56 -7.26
C GLY A 309 1.54 11.59 -8.72
N ILE A 310 0.80 10.92 -9.60
CA ILE A 310 1.03 10.90 -11.05
C ILE A 310 0.96 12.31 -11.64
N ARG A 311 -0.07 13.08 -11.29
CA ARG A 311 -0.21 14.48 -11.72
C ARG A 311 0.98 15.32 -11.27
N SER A 312 1.39 15.21 -10.01
CA SER A 312 2.54 15.95 -9.48
C SER A 312 3.83 15.64 -10.24
N VAL A 313 4.10 14.38 -10.56
CA VAL A 313 5.26 13.98 -11.37
C VAL A 313 5.15 14.51 -12.78
N PHE A 314 3.99 14.34 -13.43
CA PHE A 314 3.76 14.78 -14.81
C PHE A 314 3.87 16.29 -14.97
N GLU A 315 3.34 17.07 -14.04
CA GLU A 315 3.37 18.55 -14.05
C GLU A 315 4.67 19.13 -13.46
N SER A 316 5.63 18.26 -13.08
CA SER A 316 6.88 18.68 -12.41
C SER A 316 6.63 19.41 -11.08
N GLY A 317 5.55 19.04 -10.40
CA GLY A 317 5.15 19.53 -9.08
C GLY A 317 5.83 18.77 -7.93
N SER A 318 5.37 19.03 -6.69
CA SER A 318 5.92 18.42 -5.48
C SER A 318 5.02 17.31 -4.95
N VAL A 319 5.54 16.09 -4.91
CA VAL A 319 4.86 14.93 -4.31
C VAL A 319 4.80 15.02 -2.78
N SER A 320 5.77 15.70 -2.15
CA SER A 320 5.83 15.83 -0.68
C SER A 320 4.65 16.61 -0.07
N THR A 321 3.94 17.42 -0.86
CA THR A 321 2.72 18.11 -0.40
C THR A 321 1.62 17.11 -0.03
N LEU A 322 1.59 15.94 -0.66
CA LEU A 322 0.60 14.88 -0.43
C LEU A 322 0.71 14.23 0.96
N LEU A 323 1.85 14.41 1.65
CA LEU A 323 2.03 13.96 3.04
C LEU A 323 1.08 14.68 4.03
N ASN A 324 0.57 15.85 3.63
CA ASN A 324 -0.35 16.66 4.44
C ASN A 324 -1.83 16.46 4.07
N GLY A 325 -2.11 15.68 3.05
CA GLY A 325 -3.47 15.39 2.56
C GLY A 325 -3.60 15.54 1.06
N LEU A 326 -4.75 15.09 0.55
CA LEU A 326 -5.07 15.18 -0.88
C LEU A 326 -5.46 16.62 -1.26
N PRO A 327 -5.15 17.07 -2.50
CA PRO A 327 -5.71 18.27 -3.09
C PRO A 327 -7.25 18.22 -3.03
N GLU A 328 -7.88 19.39 -2.93
CA GLU A 328 -9.33 19.48 -2.75
C GLU A 328 -10.12 18.85 -3.91
N ASP A 329 -9.65 19.04 -5.13
CA ASP A 329 -10.21 18.46 -6.36
C ASP A 329 -10.03 16.93 -6.47
N MET A 330 -9.12 16.36 -5.67
CA MET A 330 -8.83 14.93 -5.60
C MET A 330 -9.46 14.24 -4.39
N ARG A 331 -10.12 14.99 -3.50
CA ARG A 331 -10.81 14.38 -2.34
C ARG A 331 -12.04 13.61 -2.82
N PRO A 332 -12.19 12.34 -2.41
CA PRO A 332 -13.39 11.58 -2.73
C PRO A 332 -14.62 12.30 -2.17
N ARG A 333 -15.63 12.52 -3.01
CA ARG A 333 -16.86 13.24 -2.60
C ARG A 333 -17.78 12.40 -1.70
N ASN A 334 -17.60 11.07 -1.65
CA ASN A 334 -18.37 10.14 -0.81
C ASN A 334 -17.50 8.91 -0.48
N ILE A 335 -16.69 9.00 0.57
CA ILE A 335 -15.93 7.83 1.08
C ILE A 335 -16.79 6.94 2.00
N TYR A 336 -17.96 7.45 2.44
CA TYR A 336 -18.76 6.86 3.53
C TYR A 336 -20.18 6.47 3.10
N ALA A 337 -20.44 6.26 1.81
CA ALA A 337 -21.74 5.83 1.30
C ALA A 337 -21.80 4.33 1.05
#